data_261905adea4eb023ecb20e7f7e61fb7c
#
_entry.id   261905adea4eb023ecb20e7f7e61fb7c
#
_cell.length_a   1.000
_cell.length_b   1.000
_cell.length_c   1.000
_cell.angle_alpha   90.00
_cell.angle_beta   90.00
_cell.angle_gamma   90.00
#
_symmetry.space_group_name_H-M   'P 1'
#
loop_
_entity.id
_entity.type
_entity.pdbx_description
1 polymer ?
#
loop_
_entity_poly.entity_id
_entity_poly.type
_entity_poly.pdbx_seq_one_letter_code
_entity_poly.pdbx_strand_id
1 'polypeptide(L)'
;MPANTQPIFSANGATDSAAFNNSGTVVGPSANTAQDGSGTLIKIFTAGANGSYVQKIRFRPVGSPSATVARVFISTSTSTSATNSWLYDEITLPITTVSQTAATPVYELALNFALDPNYLLYLTFGTSTGSAGTGYSVVVIAGDY
;
A
#
# COMPACT_ATOMS: atom_id res chain seq x y z
N MET A 1 -28.48 17.48 -10.20
CA MET A 1 -27.26 17.32 -9.41
C MET A 1 -27.04 18.58 -8.60
N PRO A 2 -26.94 18.54 -7.29
CA PRO A 2 -26.46 19.69 -6.57
C PRO A 2 -25.03 20.00 -7.02
N ALA A 3 -24.74 21.28 -7.28
CA ALA A 3 -23.39 21.71 -7.61
C ALA A 3 -22.47 21.34 -6.43
N ASN A 4 -21.32 20.75 -6.73
CA ASN A 4 -20.30 20.55 -5.70
C ASN A 4 -19.79 21.93 -5.26
N THR A 5 -20.22 22.38 -4.11
CA THR A 5 -19.83 23.67 -3.53
C THR A 5 -18.59 23.55 -2.64
N GLN A 6 -18.04 22.34 -2.51
CA GLN A 6 -16.79 22.08 -1.79
C GLN A 6 -15.62 22.11 -2.76
N PRO A 7 -14.49 22.75 -2.41
CA PRO A 7 -13.29 22.64 -3.23
C PRO A 7 -12.88 21.18 -3.34
N ILE A 8 -12.40 20.79 -4.53
CA ILE A 8 -11.91 19.43 -4.84
C ILE A 8 -10.53 19.20 -4.17
N PHE A 9 -10.36 19.69 -2.97
CA PHE A 9 -9.18 19.43 -2.15
C PHE A 9 -9.56 18.50 -1.01
N SER A 10 -8.66 17.61 -0.65
CA SER A 10 -8.88 16.78 0.54
C SER A 10 -9.08 17.67 1.77
N ALA A 11 -10.14 17.43 2.51
CA ALA A 11 -10.44 18.16 3.73
C ALA A 11 -9.47 17.80 4.86
N ASN A 12 -8.96 16.57 4.85
CA ASN A 12 -8.04 16.06 5.85
C ASN A 12 -6.92 15.24 5.19
N GLY A 13 -5.71 15.35 5.71
CA GLY A 13 -4.64 14.43 5.34
C GLY A 13 -4.96 13.03 5.88
N ALA A 14 -4.93 12.03 5.02
CA ALA A 14 -5.01 10.64 5.42
C ALA A 14 -3.65 9.99 5.20
N THR A 15 -2.99 9.66 6.27
CA THR A 15 -1.85 8.75 6.28
C THR A 15 -2.30 7.48 6.97
N ASP A 16 -2.69 6.48 6.21
CA ASP A 16 -2.89 5.17 6.80
C ASP A 16 -1.54 4.49 6.90
N SER A 17 -1.08 4.33 8.12
CA SER A 17 0.12 3.57 8.47
C SER A 17 -0.24 2.11 8.76
N ALA A 18 -1.15 1.53 7.98
CA ALA A 18 -1.52 0.12 8.17
C ALA A 18 -0.31 -0.81 7.93
N ALA A 19 0.72 -0.28 7.30
CA ALA A 19 2.01 -0.93 7.22
C ALA A 19 2.88 -0.74 8.47
N PHE A 20 2.63 0.25 9.25
CA PHE A 20 2.85 0.20 10.68
C PHE A 20 1.64 -0.48 11.29
N ASN A 21 1.30 -1.70 10.85
CA ASN A 21 0.28 -2.41 11.55
C ASN A 21 0.56 -2.19 13.05
N ASN A 22 -0.44 -2.06 13.86
CA ASN A 22 -0.39 -1.66 15.28
C ASN A 22 0.74 -2.25 16.15
N SER A 23 1.67 -2.99 15.57
CA SER A 23 2.81 -3.64 16.21
C SER A 23 4.18 -3.25 15.65
N GLY A 24 4.27 -2.27 14.76
CA GLY A 24 5.55 -1.84 14.16
C GLY A 24 6.21 -2.89 13.26
N THR A 25 5.46 -3.85 12.77
CA THR A 25 5.97 -4.95 11.97
C THR A 25 6.17 -4.49 10.52
N VAL A 26 7.32 -4.75 9.94
CA VAL A 26 7.56 -4.53 8.51
C VAL A 26 6.75 -5.53 7.68
N VAL A 27 6.34 -5.11 6.49
CA VAL A 27 5.63 -5.97 5.54
C VAL A 27 6.60 -6.57 4.53
N GLY A 28 6.29 -7.77 4.03
CA GLY A 28 7.06 -8.42 2.98
C GLY A 28 7.62 -9.81 3.29
N PRO A 29 7.77 -10.27 4.57
CA PRO A 29 8.28 -11.61 4.83
C PRO A 29 7.44 -12.73 4.20
N SER A 30 6.13 -12.54 4.10
CA SER A 30 5.22 -13.51 3.47
C SER A 30 4.97 -13.16 2.01
N ALA A 31 5.19 -14.14 1.13
CA ALA A 31 4.91 -14.01 -0.30
C ALA A 31 3.45 -14.35 -0.62
N ASN A 32 2.90 -13.67 -1.62
CA ASN A 32 1.66 -14.05 -2.28
C ASN A 32 1.85 -13.87 -3.79
N THR A 33 1.90 -14.95 -4.52
CA THR A 33 2.13 -14.94 -5.98
C THR A 33 0.87 -14.71 -6.79
N ALA A 34 -0.31 -14.79 -6.17
CA ALA A 34 -1.58 -14.58 -6.86
C ALA A 34 -1.70 -13.14 -7.37
N GLN A 35 -2.24 -13.01 -8.56
CA GLN A 35 -2.51 -11.71 -9.21
C GLN A 35 -4.01 -11.43 -9.36
N ASP A 36 -4.83 -12.36 -8.91
CA ASP A 36 -6.29 -12.32 -9.00
C ASP A 36 -6.99 -11.80 -7.73
N GLY A 37 -6.22 -11.36 -6.73
CA GLY A 37 -6.77 -10.91 -5.45
C GLY A 37 -7.07 -12.02 -4.45
N SER A 38 -6.68 -13.25 -4.76
CA SER A 38 -6.77 -14.38 -3.83
C SER A 38 -5.54 -14.44 -2.90
N GLY A 39 -5.61 -15.32 -1.90
CA GLY A 39 -4.55 -15.47 -0.91
C GLY A 39 -4.58 -14.36 0.17
N THR A 40 -3.48 -14.22 0.88
CA THR A 40 -3.38 -13.23 1.97
C THR A 40 -2.93 -11.88 1.41
N LEU A 41 -3.81 -10.89 1.49
CA LEU A 41 -3.55 -9.50 1.15
C LEU A 41 -3.38 -8.67 2.42
N ILE A 42 -2.46 -7.71 2.40
CA ILE A 42 -2.17 -6.81 3.52
C ILE A 42 -2.92 -5.51 3.27
N LYS A 43 -3.87 -5.17 4.13
CA LYS A 43 -4.58 -3.89 4.02
C LYS A 43 -3.63 -2.74 4.34
N ILE A 44 -3.56 -1.76 3.43
CA ILE A 44 -2.69 -0.58 3.58
C ILE A 44 -3.46 0.74 3.65
N PHE A 45 -4.72 0.77 3.20
CA PHE A 45 -5.54 1.99 3.24
C PHE A 45 -7.03 1.67 3.20
N THR A 46 -7.82 2.53 3.80
CA THR A 46 -9.29 2.54 3.70
C THR A 46 -9.73 3.96 3.38
N ALA A 47 -10.45 4.13 2.27
CA ALA A 47 -11.01 5.43 1.91
C ALA A 47 -12.03 5.92 2.93
N GLY A 48 -12.06 7.22 3.13
CA GLY A 48 -13.05 7.87 4.00
C GLY A 48 -14.49 7.69 3.52
N ALA A 49 -15.43 8.12 4.34
CA ALA A 49 -16.88 7.99 4.07
C ALA A 49 -17.34 8.74 2.80
N ASN A 50 -16.60 9.74 2.36
CA ASN A 50 -16.87 10.50 1.14
C ASN A 50 -15.88 10.17 0.00
N GLY A 51 -15.06 9.15 0.18
CA GLY A 51 -13.95 8.82 -0.71
C GLY A 51 -12.65 9.51 -0.33
N SER A 52 -11.58 9.17 -1.03
CA SER A 52 -10.25 9.72 -0.77
C SER A 52 -9.48 9.93 -2.08
N TYR A 53 -8.65 10.94 -2.12
CA TYR A 53 -7.64 11.07 -3.18
C TYR A 53 -6.35 10.42 -2.70
N VAL A 54 -5.90 9.40 -3.43
CA VAL A 54 -4.65 8.69 -3.14
C VAL A 54 -3.57 9.20 -4.07
N GLN A 55 -2.54 9.81 -3.50
CA GLN A 55 -1.43 10.37 -4.26
C GLN A 55 -0.40 9.32 -4.61
N LYS A 56 0.15 8.62 -3.60
CA LYS A 56 1.22 7.65 -3.78
C LYS A 56 1.39 6.73 -2.60
N ILE A 57 2.12 5.64 -2.84
CA ILE A 57 2.62 4.74 -1.81
C ILE A 57 4.14 4.88 -1.73
N ARG A 58 4.68 4.99 -0.52
CA ARG A 58 6.13 5.01 -0.26
C ARG A 58 6.56 3.70 0.39
N PHE A 59 7.62 3.13 -0.14
CA PHE A 59 8.26 1.92 0.37
C PHE A 59 9.67 2.27 0.86
N ARG A 60 9.94 2.03 2.12
CA ARG A 60 11.28 2.19 2.69
C ARG A 60 11.81 0.85 3.17
N PRO A 61 12.98 0.39 2.68
CA PRO A 61 13.59 -0.85 3.13
C PRO A 61 13.90 -0.84 4.62
N VAL A 62 13.64 -1.96 5.27
CA VAL A 62 13.98 -2.24 6.68
C VAL A 62 14.63 -3.61 6.74
N GLY A 63 15.76 -3.70 7.42
CA GLY A 63 16.59 -4.89 7.31
C GLY A 63 17.07 -5.13 5.88
N SER A 64 17.82 -5.88 5.41
CA SER A 64 18.30 -6.00 4.02
C SER A 64 17.34 -6.86 3.17
N PRO A 65 16.24 -6.31 2.63
CA PRO A 65 15.25 -7.08 1.92
C PRO A 65 15.76 -7.61 0.58
N SER A 66 15.35 -8.84 0.25
CA SER A 66 15.53 -9.43 -1.06
C SER A 66 14.66 -8.74 -2.11
N ALA A 67 15.04 -8.87 -3.38
CA ALA A 67 14.26 -8.33 -4.49
C ALA A 67 12.85 -8.95 -4.55
N THR A 68 11.86 -8.12 -4.84
CA THR A 68 10.46 -8.54 -4.96
C THR A 68 9.68 -7.60 -5.87
N VAL A 69 8.44 -7.95 -6.18
CA VAL A 69 7.46 -7.06 -6.79
C VAL A 69 6.36 -6.82 -5.77
N ALA A 70 6.11 -5.56 -5.46
CA ALA A 70 4.95 -5.18 -4.68
C ALA A 70 3.76 -4.96 -5.61
N ARG A 71 2.61 -5.57 -5.29
CA ARG A 71 1.35 -5.51 -6.05
C ARG A 71 0.29 -4.82 -5.24
N VAL A 72 -0.35 -3.84 -5.84
CA VAL A 72 -1.41 -3.04 -5.22
C VAL A 72 -2.75 -3.47 -5.79
N PHE A 73 -3.68 -3.78 -4.89
CA PHE A 73 -5.05 -4.17 -5.23
C PHE A 73 -6.03 -3.16 -4.67
N ILE A 74 -7.09 -2.89 -5.44
CA ILE A 74 -8.28 -2.20 -4.97
C ILE A 74 -9.29 -3.27 -4.56
N SER A 75 -9.95 -3.11 -3.41
CA SER A 75 -10.99 -4.01 -2.96
C SER A 75 -12.21 -3.26 -2.43
N THR A 76 -13.37 -3.86 -2.60
CA THR A 76 -14.64 -3.37 -2.05
C THR A 76 -15.00 -4.02 -0.72
N SER A 77 -14.16 -4.93 -0.22
CA SER A 77 -14.45 -5.73 0.98
C SER A 77 -13.21 -5.94 1.84
N THR A 78 -13.43 -6.03 3.14
CA THR A 78 -12.41 -6.45 4.11
C THR A 78 -12.10 -7.96 4.04
N SER A 79 -13.03 -8.75 3.48
CA SER A 79 -12.81 -10.16 3.13
C SER A 79 -12.40 -10.24 1.66
N THR A 80 -11.10 -10.23 1.41
CA THR A 80 -10.56 -10.21 0.04
C THR A 80 -10.71 -11.56 -0.67
N SER A 81 -10.99 -11.50 -1.96
CA SER A 81 -11.12 -12.65 -2.85
C SER A 81 -10.94 -12.22 -4.31
N ALA A 82 -10.79 -13.17 -5.21
CA ALA A 82 -10.69 -12.90 -6.64
C ALA A 82 -11.96 -12.23 -7.25
N THR A 83 -13.06 -12.17 -6.51
CA THR A 83 -14.31 -11.56 -6.99
C THR A 83 -14.52 -10.12 -6.52
N ASN A 84 -13.75 -9.66 -5.54
CA ASN A 84 -13.92 -8.32 -4.95
C ASN A 84 -12.60 -7.54 -4.79
N SER A 85 -11.51 -8.05 -5.33
CA SER A 85 -10.20 -7.42 -5.29
C SER A 85 -9.54 -7.49 -6.66
N TRP A 86 -9.04 -6.36 -7.16
CA TRP A 86 -8.47 -6.23 -8.49
C TRP A 86 -7.05 -5.71 -8.42
N LEU A 87 -6.15 -6.34 -9.16
CA LEU A 87 -4.80 -5.82 -9.33
C LEU A 87 -4.87 -4.46 -10.05
N TYR A 88 -4.33 -3.44 -9.39
CA TYR A 88 -4.33 -2.07 -9.91
C TYR A 88 -2.97 -1.69 -10.50
N ASP A 89 -1.89 -1.92 -9.75
CA ASP A 89 -0.54 -1.53 -10.18
C ASP A 89 0.53 -2.38 -9.49
N GLU A 90 1.73 -2.32 -10.02
CA GLU A 90 2.89 -3.06 -9.51
C GLU A 90 4.13 -2.17 -9.49
N ILE A 91 5.03 -2.42 -8.56
CA ILE A 91 6.35 -1.79 -8.51
C ILE A 91 7.44 -2.82 -8.22
N THR A 92 8.53 -2.77 -8.99
CA THR A 92 9.72 -3.57 -8.71
C THR A 92 10.50 -2.96 -7.55
N LEU A 93 10.77 -3.76 -6.54
CA LEU A 93 11.58 -3.40 -5.37
C LEU A 93 12.87 -4.21 -5.43
N PRO A 94 14.00 -3.61 -5.83
CA PRO A 94 15.27 -4.32 -5.97
C PRO A 94 15.84 -4.72 -4.62
N ILE A 95 16.77 -5.68 -4.63
CA ILE A 95 17.52 -6.02 -3.42
C ILE A 95 18.18 -4.78 -2.84
N THR A 96 18.10 -4.63 -1.54
CA THR A 96 18.68 -3.49 -0.82
C THR A 96 19.49 -3.98 0.38
N THR A 97 20.69 -3.44 0.55
CA THR A 97 21.51 -3.66 1.74
C THR A 97 21.43 -2.43 2.63
N VAL A 98 20.98 -2.61 3.85
CA VAL A 98 20.90 -1.54 4.85
C VAL A 98 22.31 -1.22 5.39
N SER A 99 22.60 0.06 5.51
CA SER A 99 23.88 0.58 6.02
C SER A 99 23.64 1.54 7.19
N GLN A 100 24.58 1.60 8.09
CA GLN A 100 24.57 2.58 9.19
C GLN A 100 25.21 3.92 8.81
N THR A 101 25.88 3.97 7.65
CA THR A 101 26.61 5.16 7.18
C THR A 101 26.02 5.76 5.90
N ALA A 102 25.07 5.07 5.26
CA ALA A 102 24.42 5.53 4.04
C ALA A 102 22.92 5.28 4.13
N ALA A 103 22.12 6.26 3.70
CA ALA A 103 20.67 6.11 3.64
C ALA A 103 20.27 5.10 2.58
N THR A 104 19.26 4.28 2.89
CA THR A 104 18.62 3.40 1.90
C THR A 104 17.76 4.20 0.93
N PRO A 105 17.60 3.76 -0.31
CA PRO A 105 16.70 4.39 -1.26
C PRO A 105 15.24 4.31 -0.77
N VAL A 106 14.42 5.25 -1.21
CA VAL A 106 12.97 5.22 -1.05
C VAL A 106 12.37 4.93 -2.42
N TYR A 107 11.45 3.97 -2.46
CA TYR A 107 10.69 3.67 -3.67
C TYR A 107 9.29 4.26 -3.54
N GLU A 108 8.79 4.85 -4.62
CA GLU A 108 7.46 5.46 -4.63
C GLU A 108 6.67 4.97 -5.84
N LEU A 109 5.44 4.57 -5.59
CA LEU A 109 4.46 4.23 -6.62
C LEU A 109 3.42 5.35 -6.64
N ALA A 110 3.41 6.14 -7.71
CA ALA A 110 2.42 7.18 -7.91
C ALA A 110 1.10 6.53 -8.35
N LEU A 111 0.00 6.89 -7.68
CA LEU A 111 -1.34 6.41 -7.99
C LEU A 111 -2.20 7.51 -8.59
N ASN A 112 -2.26 8.67 -7.94
CA ASN A 112 -2.94 9.90 -8.42
C ASN A 112 -4.39 9.68 -8.87
N PHE A 113 -5.20 8.97 -8.07
CA PHE A 113 -6.59 8.72 -8.38
C PHE A 113 -7.51 8.90 -7.16
N ALA A 114 -8.79 9.13 -7.44
CA ALA A 114 -9.82 9.15 -6.41
C ALA A 114 -10.29 7.71 -6.14
N LEU A 115 -10.34 7.34 -4.88
CA LEU A 115 -10.86 6.06 -4.41
C LEU A 115 -12.27 6.28 -3.86
N ASP A 116 -13.21 5.44 -4.28
CA ASP A 116 -14.60 5.52 -3.87
C ASP A 116 -14.78 5.34 -2.34
N PRO A 117 -15.88 5.84 -1.76
CA PRO A 117 -16.14 5.72 -0.34
C PRO A 117 -16.01 4.28 0.16
N ASN A 118 -15.26 4.10 1.25
CA ASN A 118 -15.03 2.82 1.93
C ASN A 118 -14.30 1.75 1.10
N TYR A 119 -13.80 2.06 -0.09
CA TYR A 119 -12.93 1.15 -0.83
C TYR A 119 -11.57 1.05 -0.11
N LEU A 120 -10.91 -0.07 -0.34
CA LEU A 120 -9.67 -0.41 0.36
C LEU A 120 -8.53 -0.64 -0.63
N LEU A 121 -7.31 -0.27 -0.20
CA LEU A 121 -6.09 -0.69 -0.89
C LEU A 121 -5.43 -1.81 -0.09
N TYR A 122 -5.00 -2.81 -0.82
CA TYR A 122 -4.25 -3.95 -0.32
C TYR A 122 -2.92 -4.08 -1.04
N LEU A 123 -1.99 -4.74 -0.38
CA LEU A 123 -0.63 -4.97 -0.87
C LEU A 123 -0.27 -6.44 -0.76
N THR A 124 0.48 -6.94 -1.74
CA THR A 124 1.15 -8.23 -1.68
C THR A 124 2.58 -8.12 -2.20
N PHE A 125 3.40 -9.10 -1.86
CA PHE A 125 4.76 -9.23 -2.37
C PHE A 125 4.89 -10.55 -3.11
N GLY A 126 5.40 -10.49 -4.34
CA GLY A 126 5.53 -11.66 -5.22
C GLY A 126 6.49 -12.71 -4.70
N THR A 127 7.53 -12.29 -3.97
CA THR A 127 8.47 -13.16 -3.26
C THR A 127 8.69 -12.66 -1.84
N SER A 128 9.08 -13.55 -0.92
CA SER A 128 9.45 -13.15 0.44
C SER A 128 10.65 -12.20 0.41
N THR A 129 10.60 -11.16 1.20
CA THR A 129 11.70 -10.20 1.38
C THR A 129 12.77 -10.69 2.35
N GLY A 130 12.50 -11.78 3.07
CA GLY A 130 13.43 -12.37 4.05
C GLY A 130 12.71 -12.84 5.31
N SER A 131 13.43 -12.90 6.42
CA SER A 131 12.90 -13.27 7.73
C SER A 131 12.05 -12.15 8.36
N ALA A 132 11.38 -12.45 9.48
CA ALA A 132 10.67 -11.46 10.27
C ALA A 132 11.58 -10.27 10.63
N GLY A 133 11.07 -9.05 10.46
CA GLY A 133 11.86 -7.82 10.63
C GLY A 133 12.61 -7.35 9.38
N THR A 134 12.57 -8.13 8.28
CA THR A 134 13.17 -7.75 6.99
C THR A 134 12.07 -7.55 5.95
N GLY A 135 11.99 -6.37 5.38
CA GLY A 135 10.95 -6.03 4.41
C GLY A 135 10.87 -4.52 4.18
N TYR A 136 9.66 -4.00 4.17
CA TYR A 136 9.41 -2.59 3.89
C TYR A 136 8.50 -1.95 4.92
N SER A 137 8.84 -0.72 5.30
CA SER A 137 7.90 0.22 5.87
C SER A 137 7.15 0.86 4.71
N VAL A 138 5.83 0.73 4.71
CA VAL A 138 4.97 1.20 3.62
C VAL A 138 4.03 2.28 4.14
N VAL A 139 3.96 3.40 3.46
CA VAL A 139 3.10 4.53 3.82
C VAL A 139 2.28 4.95 2.61
N VAL A 140 0.97 5.02 2.77
CA VAL A 140 0.05 5.59 1.77
C VAL A 140 -0.10 7.08 2.06
N ILE A 141 0.12 7.91 1.05
CA ILE A 141 -0.09 9.36 1.12
C ILE A 141 -1.39 9.66 0.37
N ALA A 142 -2.37 10.08 1.13
CA ALA A 142 -3.73 10.31 0.64
C ALA A 142 -4.39 11.49 1.38
N GLY A 143 -5.57 11.87 0.94
CA GLY A 143 -6.40 12.86 1.61
C GLY A 143 -7.88 12.50 1.44
N ASP A 144 -8.64 12.58 2.52
CA ASP A 144 -10.08 12.32 2.53
C ASP A 144 -10.88 13.55 2.11
N TYR A 145 -12.00 13.33 1.42
CA TYR A 145 -12.97 14.36 1.05
C TYR A 145 -13.97 14.66 2.16
#